data_95447613607da7041634930cd9857400
#
_entry.id   95447613607da7041634930cd9857400
#
_cell.length_a   1.000
_cell.length_b   1.000
_cell.length_c   1.000
_cell.angle_alpha   90.00
_cell.angle_beta   90.00
_cell.angle_gamma   90.00
#
_symmetry.space_group_name_H-M   'P 1'
#
loop_
_entity.id
_entity.type
_entity.pdbx_description
1 polymer ?
#
loop_
_entity_poly.entity_id
_entity_poly.type
_entity_poly.pdbx_seq_one_letter_code
_entity_poly.pdbx_strand_id
1 'polypeptide(L)'
;MRLKALVAVLGVGAVVACAPVQSGPTNTTADEQTGQLRVRLFDEVNRGPKEAVVKEAISEFQGKHSGVTVDVQYIQVSSRAERFKAAFSDQKSAPDVAEFGNTDLAGYVSAGGFSELDLSGWNESKDLVPSILDTAKVDGKTYGVPWFVGVRALYYRTDVFAELGLKPPATLDEIATTAREIRQKKPELIGISAGGKYLFAALPFIWAGGGEIAKSDGGKFTAAVDSAEAKAGVAKYTELIKDDICPPATCAGNGGDASVEQFRAGKAAMTIGGDFNRKSVDASSAAGKYAVVPLPGKTAGSIAPAFAGGNLLGVMKGTQRKTLANEFTQLLASKKYQQKMYTAMGNLPTFTDVQKQVADADKFLEPFTKTLQAGTKFVPVTPAWAKIEAQTVLPTMIQEVVTGAKNVDTATADAAKTMNAAFTS
;
A
#
# COMPACT_ATOMS: atom_id res chain seq x y z
N MET A 1 -84.99 12.63 -30.75
CA MET A 1 -84.99 12.83 -32.25
C MET A 1 -83.63 12.36 -32.76
N ARG A 2 -83.66 11.38 -33.43
CA ARG A 2 -83.07 10.78 -34.63
C ARG A 2 -82.20 11.78 -35.43
N LEU A 3 -80.95 11.49 -35.76
CA LEU A 3 -80.54 11.34 -37.14
C LEU A 3 -79.28 10.53 -37.29
N LYS A 4 -79.30 9.57 -38.18
CA LYS A 4 -78.25 8.69 -38.68
C LYS A 4 -77.50 9.38 -39.82
N ALA A 5 -76.21 9.12 -39.98
CA ALA A 5 -75.52 9.10 -41.28
C ALA A 5 -74.16 8.45 -41.11
N LEU A 6 -73.93 7.49 -41.61
CA LEU A 6 -73.52 6.73 -42.81
C LEU A 6 -71.96 6.76 -42.96
N VAL A 7 -71.46 5.57 -43.03
CA VAL A 7 -70.08 5.10 -43.25
C VAL A 7 -69.58 5.42 -44.65
N ALA A 8 -68.30 5.77 -44.79
CA ALA A 8 -67.50 5.49 -45.98
C ALA A 8 -66.13 4.99 -45.58
N VAL A 9 -65.91 3.74 -45.93
CA VAL A 9 -64.60 3.07 -45.80
C VAL A 9 -63.76 3.37 -47.03
N LEU A 10 -62.63 3.99 -46.90
CA LEU A 10 -61.59 4.03 -47.92
C LEU A 10 -60.26 3.44 -47.28
N GLY A 11 -59.91 2.27 -47.78
CA GLY A 11 -58.67 1.62 -47.46
C GLY A 11 -57.48 2.32 -48.12
N VAL A 12 -56.53 2.69 -47.32
CA VAL A 12 -55.20 3.08 -47.81
C VAL A 12 -54.19 2.12 -47.16
N GLY A 13 -53.56 1.34 -48.02
CA GLY A 13 -52.48 0.42 -47.64
C GLY A 13 -51.27 1.20 -47.10
N ALA A 14 -50.87 0.95 -45.82
CA ALA A 14 -49.68 1.46 -45.29
C ALA A 14 -48.50 0.54 -45.66
N VAL A 15 -47.61 1.01 -46.49
CA VAL A 15 -46.31 0.45 -46.76
C VAL A 15 -45.46 0.74 -45.53
N VAL A 16 -45.16 -0.30 -44.75
CA VAL A 16 -44.17 -0.21 -43.64
C VAL A 16 -42.82 -0.11 -44.29
N ALA A 17 -42.27 1.11 -44.38
CA ALA A 17 -40.86 1.34 -44.65
C ALA A 17 -40.08 1.06 -43.35
N CYS A 18 -39.29 -0.02 -43.31
CA CYS A 18 -38.27 -0.22 -42.30
C CYS A 18 -37.22 0.89 -42.44
N ALA A 19 -37.30 1.92 -41.61
CA ALA A 19 -36.21 2.87 -41.43
C ALA A 19 -35.13 2.17 -40.61
N PRO A 20 -33.83 2.29 -40.97
CA PRO A 20 -32.74 1.81 -40.11
C PRO A 20 -32.76 2.57 -38.80
N VAL A 21 -32.71 1.82 -37.69
CA VAL A 21 -32.50 2.38 -36.36
C VAL A 21 -31.14 3.10 -36.40
N GLN A 22 -31.15 4.41 -36.49
CA GLN A 22 -29.96 5.21 -36.20
C GLN A 22 -29.63 4.98 -34.74
N SER A 23 -28.56 4.25 -34.51
CA SER A 23 -27.88 4.26 -33.24
C SER A 23 -27.59 5.73 -32.89
N GLY A 24 -28.25 6.23 -31.85
CA GLY A 24 -28.03 7.58 -31.35
C GLY A 24 -26.53 7.79 -31.05
N PRO A 25 -26.08 9.04 -31.08
CA PRO A 25 -24.68 9.33 -30.81
C PRO A 25 -24.32 8.75 -29.45
N THR A 26 -23.35 7.84 -29.44
CA THR A 26 -22.60 7.53 -28.22
C THR A 26 -22.07 8.86 -27.76
N ASN A 27 -22.57 9.38 -26.64
CA ASN A 27 -21.99 10.53 -25.93
C ASN A 27 -20.59 10.11 -25.44
N THR A 28 -19.62 10.16 -26.33
CA THR A 28 -18.23 10.30 -25.93
C THR A 28 -18.12 11.71 -25.34
N THR A 29 -18.15 11.82 -24.02
CA THR A 29 -17.80 13.05 -23.31
C THR A 29 -16.48 13.53 -23.90
N ALA A 30 -16.49 14.74 -24.48
CA ALA A 30 -15.30 15.33 -25.09
C ALA A 30 -14.21 15.40 -24.02
N ASP A 31 -12.98 14.96 -24.37
CA ASP A 31 -11.81 15.05 -23.49
C ASP A 31 -11.36 16.52 -23.44
N GLU A 32 -11.69 17.22 -22.36
CA GLU A 32 -11.41 18.65 -22.20
C GLU A 32 -9.92 18.89 -22.01
N GLN A 33 -9.34 19.74 -22.84
CA GLN A 33 -7.90 20.07 -22.82
C GLN A 33 -7.58 21.36 -22.05
N THR A 34 -8.55 21.96 -21.37
CA THR A 34 -8.41 23.20 -20.58
C THR A 34 -9.23 23.13 -19.30
N GLY A 35 -9.12 24.14 -18.44
CA GLY A 35 -9.88 24.30 -17.22
C GLY A 35 -9.16 23.79 -15.97
N GLN A 36 -9.89 23.54 -14.90
CA GLN A 36 -9.35 23.13 -13.62
C GLN A 36 -9.20 21.60 -13.53
N LEU A 37 -7.96 21.13 -13.40
CA LEU A 37 -7.65 19.75 -13.04
C LEU A 37 -7.66 19.62 -11.51
N ARG A 38 -8.52 18.76 -10.96
CA ARG A 38 -8.66 18.54 -9.53
C ARG A 38 -7.85 17.32 -9.11
N VAL A 39 -6.99 17.51 -8.13
CA VAL A 39 -6.08 16.48 -7.64
C VAL A 39 -6.34 16.24 -6.16
N ARG A 40 -6.38 14.98 -5.74
CA ARG A 40 -6.51 14.60 -4.33
C ARG A 40 -5.30 13.82 -3.87
N LEU A 41 -4.60 14.33 -2.88
CA LEU A 41 -3.41 13.70 -2.30
C LEU A 41 -3.64 13.44 -0.80
N PHE A 42 -2.85 12.53 -0.22
CA PHE A 42 -2.87 12.32 1.21
C PHE A 42 -2.10 13.42 1.95
N ASP A 43 -2.68 13.82 3.05
CA ASP A 43 -2.04 14.76 3.98
C ASP A 43 -1.02 14.01 4.85
N GLU A 44 0.13 14.64 5.06
CA GLU A 44 1.23 14.13 5.86
C GLU A 44 1.39 14.95 7.13
N VAL A 45 1.94 14.35 8.19
CA VAL A 45 2.20 15.06 9.46
C VAL A 45 3.03 16.34 9.24
N ASN A 46 3.98 16.29 8.28
CA ASN A 46 4.73 17.46 7.81
C ASN A 46 4.53 17.61 6.30
N ARG A 47 3.41 18.19 5.89
CA ARG A 47 3.00 18.34 4.49
C ARG A 47 3.89 19.28 3.68
N GLY A 48 4.50 20.30 4.31
CA GLY A 48 5.22 21.35 3.60
C GLY A 48 6.21 20.87 2.54
N PRO A 49 7.12 19.93 2.83
CA PRO A 49 8.06 19.39 1.85
C PRO A 49 7.38 18.68 0.65
N LYS A 50 6.33 17.88 0.89
CA LYS A 50 5.52 17.24 -0.17
C LYS A 50 4.83 18.28 -1.03
N GLU A 51 4.21 19.27 -0.39
CA GLU A 51 3.51 20.36 -1.07
C GLU A 51 4.43 21.19 -1.96
N ALA A 52 5.68 21.44 -1.54
CA ALA A 52 6.66 22.15 -2.34
C ALA A 52 7.01 21.40 -3.65
N VAL A 53 7.23 20.08 -3.58
CA VAL A 53 7.49 19.24 -4.76
C VAL A 53 6.26 19.21 -5.68
N VAL A 54 5.06 19.08 -5.13
CA VAL A 54 3.81 19.09 -5.91
C VAL A 54 3.59 20.43 -6.59
N LYS A 55 3.84 21.56 -5.93
CA LYS A 55 3.74 22.92 -6.52
C LYS A 55 4.71 23.09 -7.70
N GLU A 56 5.91 22.54 -7.60
CA GLU A 56 6.85 22.58 -8.70
C GLU A 56 6.34 21.78 -9.92
N ALA A 57 5.80 20.59 -9.70
CA ALA A 57 5.19 19.79 -10.75
C ALA A 57 3.99 20.50 -11.40
N ILE A 58 3.17 21.18 -10.61
CA ILE A 58 2.06 21.99 -11.10
C ILE A 58 2.57 23.13 -11.99
N SER A 59 3.59 23.86 -11.55
CA SER A 59 4.17 24.95 -12.35
C SER A 59 4.72 24.47 -13.68
N GLU A 60 5.40 23.32 -13.70
CA GLU A 60 5.88 22.70 -14.93
C GLU A 60 4.74 22.28 -15.84
N PHE A 61 3.71 21.67 -15.29
CA PHE A 61 2.53 21.21 -16.03
C PHE A 61 1.78 22.38 -16.69
N GLN A 62 1.48 23.41 -15.89
CA GLN A 62 0.78 24.61 -16.38
C GLN A 62 1.60 25.39 -17.42
N GLY A 63 2.93 25.34 -17.34
CA GLY A 63 3.81 25.91 -18.36
C GLY A 63 3.69 25.23 -19.72
N LYS A 64 3.28 23.94 -19.75
CA LYS A 64 3.06 23.18 -20.99
C LYS A 64 1.60 23.23 -21.47
N HIS A 65 0.66 23.54 -20.60
CA HIS A 65 -0.79 23.51 -20.86
C HIS A 65 -1.44 24.87 -20.55
N SER A 66 -1.47 25.75 -21.54
CA SER A 66 -2.10 27.06 -21.37
C SER A 66 -3.62 26.90 -21.14
N GLY A 67 -4.18 27.64 -20.20
CA GLY A 67 -5.60 27.54 -19.83
C GLY A 67 -5.94 26.40 -18.89
N VAL A 68 -4.93 25.67 -18.36
CA VAL A 68 -5.10 24.67 -17.31
C VAL A 68 -4.68 25.25 -15.96
N THR A 69 -5.51 25.03 -14.95
CA THR A 69 -5.16 25.23 -13.54
C THR A 69 -5.22 23.90 -12.81
N VAL A 70 -4.38 23.70 -11.80
CA VAL A 70 -4.39 22.49 -10.97
C VAL A 70 -4.73 22.86 -9.53
N ASP A 71 -5.78 22.25 -9.01
CA ASP A 71 -6.24 22.42 -7.63
C ASP A 71 -6.00 21.13 -6.83
N VAL A 72 -5.27 21.24 -5.71
CA VAL A 72 -4.89 20.08 -4.90
C VAL A 72 -5.59 20.10 -3.56
N GLN A 73 -6.41 19.08 -3.33
CA GLN A 73 -7.01 18.81 -2.03
C GLN A 73 -6.17 17.75 -1.28
N TYR A 74 -5.70 18.10 -0.09
CA TYR A 74 -5.07 17.14 0.80
C TYR A 74 -6.10 16.56 1.78
N ILE A 75 -6.15 15.23 1.90
CA ILE A 75 -7.07 14.51 2.78
C ILE A 75 -6.32 13.63 3.77
N GLN A 76 -6.85 13.48 4.98
CA GLN A 76 -6.29 12.56 5.95
C GLN A 76 -6.43 11.10 5.49
N VAL A 77 -5.36 10.30 5.63
CA VAL A 77 -5.36 8.87 5.27
C VAL A 77 -6.47 8.11 5.99
N SER A 78 -6.76 8.46 7.25
CA SER A 78 -7.83 7.85 8.05
C SER A 78 -9.23 8.06 7.47
N SER A 79 -9.46 9.15 6.71
CA SER A 79 -10.75 9.46 6.07
C SER A 79 -10.84 8.95 4.63
N ARG A 80 -9.81 8.26 4.11
CA ARG A 80 -9.70 7.89 2.68
C ARG A 80 -10.90 7.08 2.18
N ALA A 81 -11.32 6.08 2.94
CA ALA A 81 -12.41 5.19 2.53
C ALA A 81 -13.72 5.95 2.29
N GLU A 82 -14.10 6.84 3.20
CA GLU A 82 -15.31 7.67 3.05
C GLU A 82 -15.18 8.65 1.90
N ARG A 83 -14.01 9.30 1.76
CA ARG A 83 -13.75 10.29 0.70
C ARG A 83 -13.77 9.67 -0.69
N PHE A 84 -13.24 8.45 -0.86
CA PHE A 84 -13.29 7.74 -2.12
C PHE A 84 -14.69 7.20 -2.42
N LYS A 85 -15.40 6.66 -1.41
CA LYS A 85 -16.80 6.24 -1.57
C LYS A 85 -17.68 7.40 -2.06
N ALA A 86 -17.54 8.58 -1.47
CA ALA A 86 -18.24 9.78 -1.91
C ALA A 86 -17.88 10.16 -3.34
N ALA A 87 -16.59 10.15 -3.71
CA ALA A 87 -16.13 10.47 -5.06
C ALA A 87 -16.62 9.48 -6.13
N PHE A 88 -16.77 8.21 -5.80
CA PHE A 88 -17.31 7.21 -6.72
C PHE A 88 -18.82 7.39 -6.93
N SER A 89 -19.53 7.89 -5.92
CA SER A 89 -20.98 8.13 -5.99
C SER A 89 -21.35 9.43 -6.69
N ASP A 90 -20.49 10.46 -6.57
CA ASP A 90 -20.69 11.76 -7.23
C ASP A 90 -19.46 12.16 -8.05
N GLN A 91 -19.49 11.78 -9.32
CA GLN A 91 -18.41 12.05 -10.25
C GLN A 91 -18.21 13.55 -10.54
N LYS A 92 -19.22 14.41 -10.30
CA LYS A 92 -19.07 15.86 -10.52
C LYS A 92 -18.17 16.53 -9.49
N SER A 93 -18.18 16.05 -8.24
CA SER A 93 -17.32 16.53 -7.17
C SER A 93 -16.05 15.70 -7.00
N ALA A 94 -15.91 14.60 -7.74
CA ALA A 94 -14.73 13.74 -7.70
C ALA A 94 -13.48 14.48 -8.24
N PRO A 95 -12.28 14.15 -7.75
CA PRO A 95 -11.05 14.63 -8.38
C PRO A 95 -10.87 14.01 -9.78
N ASP A 96 -9.95 14.55 -10.57
CA ASP A 96 -9.52 13.97 -11.84
C ASP A 96 -8.37 12.97 -11.63
N VAL A 97 -7.45 13.31 -10.70
CA VAL A 97 -6.32 12.48 -10.27
C VAL A 97 -6.37 12.27 -8.76
N ALA A 98 -6.06 11.07 -8.30
CA ALA A 98 -6.02 10.79 -6.87
C ALA A 98 -4.85 9.88 -6.47
N GLU A 99 -4.27 10.18 -5.28
CA GLU A 99 -3.37 9.30 -4.56
C GLU A 99 -4.17 8.31 -3.72
N PHE A 100 -3.77 7.04 -3.75
CA PHE A 100 -4.38 5.98 -2.94
C PHE A 100 -3.38 4.86 -2.62
N GLY A 101 -3.65 4.11 -1.55
CA GLY A 101 -2.83 2.96 -1.18
C GLY A 101 -3.00 1.79 -2.17
N ASN A 102 -1.91 1.09 -2.48
CA ASN A 102 -1.96 -0.05 -3.40
C ASN A 102 -2.83 -1.20 -2.87
N THR A 103 -3.03 -1.33 -1.55
CA THR A 103 -3.95 -2.32 -0.95
C THR A 103 -5.43 -1.99 -1.19
N ASP A 104 -5.77 -0.72 -1.44
CA ASP A 104 -7.15 -0.28 -1.71
C ASP A 104 -7.56 -0.51 -3.18
N LEU A 105 -6.58 -0.73 -4.09
CA LEU A 105 -6.77 -0.72 -5.54
C LEU A 105 -7.92 -1.60 -6.01
N ALA A 106 -7.91 -2.89 -5.64
CA ALA A 106 -8.90 -3.84 -6.14
C ALA A 106 -10.33 -3.46 -5.74
N GLY A 107 -10.50 -2.96 -4.50
CA GLY A 107 -11.79 -2.45 -4.02
C GLY A 107 -12.26 -1.23 -4.81
N TYR A 108 -11.36 -0.30 -5.08
CA TYR A 108 -11.69 0.92 -5.82
C TYR A 108 -11.97 0.67 -7.31
N VAL A 109 -11.25 -0.26 -7.93
CA VAL A 109 -11.51 -0.69 -9.32
C VAL A 109 -12.86 -1.40 -9.42
N SER A 110 -13.17 -2.31 -8.49
CA SER A 110 -14.47 -2.98 -8.42
C SER A 110 -15.64 -2.00 -8.23
N ALA A 111 -15.42 -0.93 -7.46
CA ALA A 111 -16.40 0.15 -7.31
C ALA A 111 -16.51 1.07 -8.55
N GLY A 112 -15.74 0.80 -9.61
CA GLY A 112 -15.75 1.60 -10.84
C GLY A 112 -15.09 2.98 -10.69
N GLY A 113 -14.18 3.15 -9.70
CA GLY A 113 -13.60 4.45 -9.34
C GLY A 113 -12.51 4.93 -10.28
N PHE A 114 -11.70 4.03 -10.84
CA PHE A 114 -10.53 4.38 -11.64
C PHE A 114 -10.62 3.93 -13.09
N SER A 115 -9.95 4.66 -13.97
CA SER A 115 -9.74 4.31 -15.37
C SER A 115 -8.56 3.36 -15.52
N GLU A 116 -8.65 2.43 -16.47
CA GLU A 116 -7.49 1.69 -16.98
C GLU A 116 -6.50 2.67 -17.62
N LEU A 117 -5.21 2.51 -17.31
CA LEU A 117 -4.12 3.32 -17.81
C LEU A 117 -3.29 2.53 -18.81
N ASP A 118 -3.06 3.12 -19.98
CA ASP A 118 -2.06 2.64 -20.93
C ASP A 118 -0.73 3.39 -20.67
N LEU A 119 0.26 2.66 -20.18
CA LEU A 119 1.59 3.21 -19.91
C LEU A 119 2.58 3.00 -21.06
N SER A 120 2.17 2.39 -22.17
CA SER A 120 3.06 2.05 -23.31
C SER A 120 3.67 3.27 -23.96
N GLY A 121 2.95 4.39 -23.99
CA GLY A 121 3.42 5.69 -24.48
C GLY A 121 4.32 6.46 -23.51
N TRP A 122 4.45 6.02 -22.28
CA TRP A 122 5.31 6.66 -21.28
C TRP A 122 6.68 6.01 -21.20
N ASN A 123 7.68 6.65 -21.77
CA ASN A 123 9.03 6.09 -21.93
C ASN A 123 9.69 5.62 -20.62
N GLU A 124 9.37 6.27 -19.49
CA GLU A 124 9.94 5.89 -18.20
C GLU A 124 9.32 4.62 -17.62
N SER A 125 8.13 4.22 -18.07
CA SER A 125 7.38 3.07 -17.50
C SER A 125 8.15 1.75 -17.51
N LYS A 126 9.04 1.56 -18.49
CA LYS A 126 9.89 0.36 -18.65
C LYS A 126 10.91 0.19 -17.52
N ASP A 127 11.25 1.26 -16.82
CA ASP A 127 12.23 1.26 -15.74
C ASP A 127 11.57 1.14 -14.36
N LEU A 128 10.23 1.08 -14.29
CA LEU A 128 9.50 0.75 -13.06
C LEU A 128 9.89 -0.66 -12.59
N VAL A 129 10.07 -0.83 -11.29
CA VAL A 129 10.32 -2.15 -10.69
C VAL A 129 9.12 -3.04 -10.95
N PRO A 130 9.26 -4.19 -11.65
CA PRO A 130 8.12 -5.01 -12.10
C PRO A 130 7.19 -5.43 -10.96
N SER A 131 7.73 -5.90 -9.83
CA SER A 131 6.93 -6.32 -8.68
C SER A 131 6.15 -5.17 -8.03
N ILE A 132 6.64 -3.94 -8.13
CA ILE A 132 5.93 -2.75 -7.64
C ILE A 132 4.84 -2.35 -8.65
N LEU A 133 5.13 -2.39 -9.95
CA LEU A 133 4.12 -2.12 -10.98
C LEU A 133 2.97 -3.13 -10.92
N ASP A 134 3.25 -4.39 -10.58
CA ASP A 134 2.21 -5.42 -10.44
C ASP A 134 1.21 -5.09 -9.32
N THR A 135 1.61 -4.33 -8.30
CA THR A 135 0.67 -3.85 -7.26
C THR A 135 -0.32 -2.80 -7.76
N ALA A 136 -0.11 -2.25 -8.96
CA ALA A 136 -1.00 -1.29 -9.63
C ALA A 136 -1.96 -1.97 -10.63
N LYS A 137 -1.98 -3.31 -10.67
CA LYS A 137 -2.79 -4.08 -11.62
C LYS A 137 -3.93 -4.82 -10.93
N VAL A 138 -5.05 -4.91 -11.64
CA VAL A 138 -6.19 -5.78 -11.33
C VAL A 138 -6.53 -6.53 -12.62
N ASP A 139 -6.62 -7.86 -12.57
CA ASP A 139 -6.89 -8.71 -13.73
C ASP A 139 -5.98 -8.41 -14.95
N GLY A 140 -4.70 -8.17 -14.67
CA GLY A 140 -3.68 -7.87 -15.69
C GLY A 140 -3.71 -6.44 -16.26
N LYS A 141 -4.67 -5.60 -15.87
CA LYS A 141 -4.85 -4.23 -16.31
C LYS A 141 -4.31 -3.24 -15.29
N THR A 142 -3.65 -2.19 -15.75
CA THR A 142 -3.06 -1.15 -14.89
C THR A 142 -4.09 -0.05 -14.59
N TYR A 143 -4.22 0.33 -13.31
CA TYR A 143 -5.15 1.37 -12.85
C TYR A 143 -4.50 2.49 -12.03
N GLY A 144 -3.19 2.44 -11.89
CA GLY A 144 -2.42 3.47 -11.21
C GLY A 144 -0.97 3.46 -11.64
N VAL A 145 -0.27 4.54 -11.37
CA VAL A 145 1.18 4.63 -11.53
C VAL A 145 1.79 4.59 -10.14
N PRO A 146 2.72 3.66 -9.86
CA PRO A 146 3.44 3.66 -8.59
C PRO A 146 4.15 4.99 -8.35
N TRP A 147 3.86 5.63 -7.22
CA TRP A 147 4.43 6.93 -6.87
C TRP A 147 5.60 6.81 -5.90
N PHE A 148 5.43 5.97 -4.89
CA PHE A 148 6.50 5.55 -3.99
C PHE A 148 6.19 4.18 -3.39
N VAL A 149 7.23 3.52 -2.92
CA VAL A 149 7.15 2.24 -2.23
C VAL A 149 7.79 2.37 -0.86
N GLY A 150 7.28 1.63 0.12
CA GLY A 150 7.88 1.50 1.44
C GLY A 150 8.07 0.04 1.79
N VAL A 151 9.24 -0.31 2.25
CA VAL A 151 9.52 -1.65 2.78
C VAL A 151 10.10 -1.57 4.18
N ARG A 152 10.02 -2.67 4.90
CA ARG A 152 10.47 -2.74 6.28
C ARG A 152 11.76 -3.52 6.39
N ALA A 153 12.58 -3.10 7.36
CA ALA A 153 13.87 -3.69 7.69
C ALA A 153 14.06 -3.72 9.21
N LEU A 154 15.11 -4.33 9.69
CA LEU A 154 15.43 -4.42 11.11
C LEU A 154 16.30 -3.23 11.52
N TYR A 155 15.77 -2.37 12.38
CA TYR A 155 16.49 -1.31 13.08
C TYR A 155 17.08 -1.87 14.36
N TYR A 156 18.32 -1.52 14.68
CA TYR A 156 18.96 -1.93 15.93
C TYR A 156 19.86 -0.83 16.51
N ARG A 157 19.98 -0.78 17.83
CA ARG A 157 20.80 0.17 18.58
C ARG A 157 22.27 -0.27 18.54
N THR A 158 23.10 0.47 17.82
CA THR A 158 24.53 0.16 17.67
C THR A 158 25.30 0.28 18.97
N ASP A 159 24.93 1.22 19.83
CA ASP A 159 25.52 1.39 21.15
C ASP A 159 25.21 0.19 22.08
N VAL A 160 23.99 -0.30 22.12
CA VAL A 160 23.58 -1.47 22.91
C VAL A 160 24.29 -2.73 22.40
N PHE A 161 24.35 -2.91 21.09
CA PHE A 161 24.99 -4.07 20.46
C PHE A 161 26.51 -4.06 20.71
N ALA A 162 27.17 -2.90 20.62
CA ALA A 162 28.59 -2.76 20.92
C ALA A 162 28.90 -3.05 22.41
N GLU A 163 28.09 -2.50 23.31
CA GLU A 163 28.25 -2.72 24.76
C GLU A 163 28.12 -4.20 25.13
N LEU A 164 27.21 -4.93 24.51
CA LEU A 164 26.93 -6.34 24.78
C LEU A 164 27.76 -7.31 23.92
N GLY A 165 28.58 -6.79 22.98
CA GLY A 165 29.39 -7.62 22.07
C GLY A 165 28.54 -8.39 21.05
N LEU A 166 27.33 -7.90 20.71
CA LEU A 166 26.40 -8.57 19.83
C LEU A 166 26.61 -8.16 18.36
N LYS A 167 26.18 -9.02 17.46
CA LYS A 167 26.06 -8.74 16.03
C LYS A 167 24.57 -8.72 15.63
N PRO A 168 24.21 -8.00 14.55
CA PRO A 168 22.85 -8.08 14.02
C PRO A 168 22.48 -9.54 13.72
N PRO A 169 21.20 -9.95 13.98
CA PRO A 169 20.73 -11.30 13.71
C PRO A 169 20.89 -11.68 12.23
N ALA A 170 21.41 -12.89 11.96
CA ALA A 170 21.60 -13.40 10.61
C ALA A 170 20.43 -14.27 10.11
N THR A 171 19.52 -14.66 11.02
CA THR A 171 18.31 -15.44 10.71
C THR A 171 17.12 -14.91 11.52
N LEU A 172 15.88 -15.24 11.06
CA LEU A 172 14.66 -14.90 11.81
C LEU A 172 14.67 -15.49 13.24
N ASP A 173 15.24 -16.69 13.41
CA ASP A 173 15.33 -17.34 14.73
C ASP A 173 16.30 -16.61 15.66
N GLU A 174 17.38 -16.05 15.11
CA GLU A 174 18.33 -15.27 15.89
C GLU A 174 17.76 -13.93 16.38
N ILE A 175 16.70 -13.40 15.76
CA ILE A 175 16.03 -12.18 16.24
C ILE A 175 15.51 -12.41 17.67
N ALA A 176 14.79 -13.51 17.90
CA ALA A 176 14.24 -13.82 19.21
C ALA A 176 15.35 -14.10 20.24
N THR A 177 16.38 -14.84 19.83
CA THR A 177 17.52 -15.18 20.71
C THR A 177 18.29 -13.93 21.12
N THR A 178 18.65 -13.08 20.16
CA THR A 178 19.33 -11.81 20.42
C THR A 178 18.51 -10.87 21.29
N ALA A 179 17.20 -10.76 21.00
CA ALA A 179 16.29 -9.94 21.79
C ALA A 179 16.17 -10.40 23.25
N ARG A 180 16.14 -11.72 23.47
CA ARG A 180 16.11 -12.33 24.80
C ARG A 180 17.41 -12.09 25.55
N GLU A 181 18.55 -12.24 24.89
CA GLU A 181 19.86 -11.97 25.48
C GLU A 181 19.99 -10.50 25.92
N ILE A 182 19.53 -9.56 25.07
CA ILE A 182 19.50 -8.13 25.42
C ILE A 182 18.64 -7.92 26.67
N ARG A 183 17.42 -8.47 26.69
CA ARG A 183 16.50 -8.32 27.81
C ARG A 183 17.04 -8.90 29.11
N GLN A 184 17.78 -10.02 29.06
CA GLN A 184 18.42 -10.62 30.22
C GLN A 184 19.54 -9.74 30.77
N LYS A 185 20.38 -9.14 29.91
CA LYS A 185 21.51 -8.31 30.31
C LYS A 185 21.10 -6.87 30.63
N LYS A 186 20.00 -6.38 30.04
CA LYS A 186 19.45 -5.02 30.22
C LYS A 186 17.92 -5.12 30.45
N PRO A 187 17.47 -5.48 31.67
CA PRO A 187 16.06 -5.68 31.97
C PRO A 187 15.17 -4.45 31.78
N GLU A 188 15.77 -3.26 31.77
CA GLU A 188 15.08 -2.00 31.50
C GLU A 188 14.73 -1.80 30.01
N LEU A 189 15.42 -2.52 29.09
CA LEU A 189 15.19 -2.43 27.66
C LEU A 189 14.26 -3.55 27.17
N ILE A 190 13.39 -3.23 26.26
CA ILE A 190 12.71 -4.19 25.37
C ILE A 190 13.74 -4.71 24.36
N GLY A 191 13.88 -6.04 24.23
CA GLY A 191 14.86 -6.63 23.31
C GLY A 191 14.55 -6.27 21.86
N ILE A 192 13.29 -6.48 21.43
CA ILE A 192 12.73 -5.98 20.16
C ILE A 192 11.32 -5.49 20.40
N SER A 193 11.00 -4.27 19.98
CA SER A 193 9.64 -3.78 19.97
C SER A 193 8.93 -4.31 18.72
N ALA A 194 8.15 -5.37 18.90
CA ALA A 194 7.26 -5.97 17.93
C ALA A 194 5.80 -5.78 18.39
N GLY A 195 4.91 -5.46 17.49
CA GLY A 195 3.53 -5.14 17.83
C GLY A 195 2.57 -6.30 17.60
N GLY A 196 1.69 -6.60 18.57
CA GLY A 196 0.66 -7.63 18.42
C GLY A 196 -0.41 -7.30 17.37
N LYS A 197 -0.48 -6.04 16.91
CA LYS A 197 -1.33 -5.60 15.79
C LYS A 197 -0.51 -5.17 14.55
N TYR A 198 0.78 -5.46 14.53
CA TYR A 198 1.66 -5.02 13.44
C TYR A 198 1.75 -6.07 12.33
N LEU A 199 0.67 -6.22 11.56
CA LEU A 199 0.56 -7.19 10.46
C LEU A 199 1.77 -7.15 9.51
N PHE A 200 2.15 -5.97 9.02
CA PHE A 200 3.19 -5.83 8.01
C PHE A 200 4.60 -6.18 8.50
N ALA A 201 4.81 -6.27 9.82
CA ALA A 201 6.03 -6.84 10.39
C ALA A 201 5.93 -8.37 10.55
N ALA A 202 4.72 -8.91 10.71
CA ALA A 202 4.49 -10.35 10.85
C ALA A 202 4.54 -11.10 9.51
N LEU A 203 4.10 -10.48 8.41
CA LEU A 203 4.05 -11.09 7.08
C LEU A 203 5.39 -11.71 6.62
N PRO A 204 6.55 -11.03 6.77
CA PRO A 204 7.84 -11.62 6.42
C PRO A 204 8.15 -12.95 7.13
N PHE A 205 7.71 -13.12 8.38
CA PHE A 205 7.90 -14.37 9.12
C PHE A 205 7.07 -15.52 8.56
N ILE A 206 5.85 -15.22 8.10
CA ILE A 206 4.98 -16.19 7.43
C ILE A 206 5.60 -16.60 6.09
N TRP A 207 5.99 -15.61 5.28
CA TRP A 207 6.47 -15.83 3.91
C TRP A 207 7.86 -16.47 3.85
N ALA A 208 8.77 -16.13 4.76
CA ALA A 208 10.11 -16.73 4.81
C ALA A 208 10.06 -18.24 5.14
N GLY A 209 9.01 -18.68 5.84
CA GLY A 209 8.74 -20.09 6.11
C GLY A 209 8.07 -20.84 4.95
N GLY A 210 7.74 -20.17 3.85
CA GLY A 210 6.96 -20.73 2.74
C GLY A 210 5.45 -20.68 2.95
N GLY A 211 4.98 -20.08 4.04
CA GLY A 211 3.56 -19.84 4.29
C GLY A 211 2.98 -18.74 3.41
N GLU A 212 1.66 -18.76 3.23
CA GLU A 212 0.90 -17.74 2.53
C GLU A 212 -0.31 -17.32 3.39
N ILE A 213 -0.79 -16.08 3.19
CA ILE A 213 -2.04 -15.65 3.82
C ILE A 213 -3.26 -16.08 3.02
N ALA A 214 -3.11 -16.17 1.70
CA ALA A 214 -4.12 -16.70 0.79
C ALA A 214 -3.44 -17.26 -0.47
N LYS A 215 -4.12 -18.17 -1.16
CA LYS A 215 -3.74 -18.71 -2.48
C LYS A 215 -4.77 -18.30 -3.51
N SER A 216 -4.33 -18.07 -4.74
CA SER A 216 -5.20 -17.77 -5.88
C SER A 216 -5.16 -18.93 -6.88
N ASP A 217 -6.33 -19.33 -7.35
CA ASP A 217 -6.51 -20.28 -8.45
C ASP A 217 -7.54 -19.70 -9.41
N GLY A 218 -7.10 -19.35 -10.63
CA GLY A 218 -7.97 -18.73 -11.63
C GLY A 218 -8.69 -17.45 -11.16
N GLY A 219 -8.05 -16.65 -10.31
CA GLY A 219 -8.63 -15.42 -9.72
C GLY A 219 -9.52 -15.65 -8.50
N LYS A 220 -9.78 -16.91 -8.13
CA LYS A 220 -10.48 -17.25 -6.88
C LYS A 220 -9.47 -17.38 -5.75
N PHE A 221 -9.72 -16.65 -4.67
CA PHE A 221 -8.87 -16.68 -3.49
C PHE A 221 -9.40 -17.65 -2.43
N THR A 222 -8.47 -18.35 -1.78
CA THR A 222 -8.73 -19.17 -0.61
C THR A 222 -7.72 -18.83 0.47
N ALA A 223 -8.16 -18.66 1.69
CA ALA A 223 -7.28 -18.41 2.82
C ALA A 223 -6.28 -19.57 3.00
N ALA A 224 -5.05 -19.24 3.36
CA ALA A 224 -3.97 -20.20 3.59
C ALA A 224 -3.20 -19.90 4.90
N VAL A 225 -3.69 -18.92 5.67
CA VAL A 225 -3.06 -18.49 6.93
C VAL A 225 -3.07 -19.59 8.00
N ASP A 226 -3.90 -20.61 7.85
CA ASP A 226 -4.00 -21.80 8.70
C ASP A 226 -3.19 -23.01 8.20
N SER A 227 -2.38 -22.84 7.12
CA SER A 227 -1.42 -23.88 6.71
C SER A 227 -0.33 -24.09 7.76
N ALA A 228 0.33 -25.25 7.74
CA ALA A 228 1.40 -25.56 8.70
C ALA A 228 2.53 -24.52 8.65
N GLU A 229 2.93 -24.12 7.45
CA GLU A 229 3.98 -23.13 7.21
C GLU A 229 3.57 -21.73 7.72
N ALA A 230 2.33 -21.30 7.47
CA ALA A 230 1.82 -20.02 7.93
C ALA A 230 1.71 -19.99 9.46
N LYS A 231 1.18 -21.05 10.09
CA LYS A 231 1.15 -21.21 11.55
C LYS A 231 2.53 -21.11 12.16
N ALA A 232 3.53 -21.77 11.56
CA ALA A 232 4.92 -21.70 12.03
C ALA A 232 5.46 -20.25 11.96
N GLY A 233 5.14 -19.51 10.90
CA GLY A 233 5.50 -18.10 10.76
C GLY A 233 4.82 -17.21 11.79
N VAL A 234 3.53 -17.40 12.05
CA VAL A 234 2.77 -16.72 13.11
C VAL A 234 3.39 -16.99 14.47
N ALA A 235 3.70 -18.26 14.78
CA ALA A 235 4.33 -18.65 16.04
C ALA A 235 5.70 -17.95 16.24
N LYS A 236 6.55 -17.91 15.20
CA LYS A 236 7.84 -17.21 15.24
C LYS A 236 7.70 -15.71 15.50
N TYR A 237 6.75 -15.05 14.84
CA TYR A 237 6.50 -13.63 15.08
C TYR A 237 5.96 -13.37 16.48
N THR A 238 5.00 -14.16 16.94
CA THR A 238 4.38 -13.98 18.26
C THR A 238 5.32 -14.33 19.41
N GLU A 239 6.37 -15.12 19.15
CA GLU A 239 7.46 -15.36 20.12
C GLU A 239 8.19 -14.06 20.49
N LEU A 240 8.25 -13.08 19.61
CA LEU A 240 8.87 -11.78 19.90
C LEU A 240 8.06 -10.97 20.94
N ILE A 241 6.83 -11.38 21.24
CA ILE A 241 5.93 -10.66 22.14
C ILE A 241 5.68 -11.56 23.36
N LYS A 242 6.74 -11.75 24.15
CA LYS A 242 6.74 -12.48 25.43
C LYS A 242 7.47 -11.66 26.48
N ASP A 243 7.27 -11.97 27.75
CA ASP A 243 7.80 -11.22 28.89
C ASP A 243 9.33 -11.11 28.88
N ASP A 244 10.00 -12.12 28.34
CA ASP A 244 11.45 -12.20 28.23
C ASP A 244 12.03 -11.46 27.00
N ILE A 245 11.19 -10.85 26.15
CA ILE A 245 11.58 -10.08 24.96
C ILE A 245 10.85 -8.73 24.92
N CYS A 246 9.53 -8.74 24.66
CA CYS A 246 8.63 -7.60 24.65
C CYS A 246 7.37 -7.96 25.43
N PRO A 247 7.19 -7.50 26.67
CA PRO A 247 6.07 -7.90 27.50
C PRO A 247 4.73 -7.67 26.80
N PRO A 248 3.80 -8.64 26.77
CA PRO A 248 2.49 -8.51 26.14
C PRO A 248 1.72 -7.29 26.65
N ALA A 249 1.81 -6.95 27.92
CA ALA A 249 1.18 -5.77 28.52
C ALA A 249 1.60 -4.47 27.82
N THR A 250 2.83 -4.43 27.24
CA THR A 250 3.35 -3.27 26.51
C THR A 250 3.13 -3.39 25.01
N CYS A 251 3.24 -4.60 24.44
CA CYS A 251 3.43 -4.78 23.01
C CYS A 251 2.20 -5.38 22.28
N ALA A 252 1.31 -6.09 22.98
CA ALA A 252 0.18 -6.76 22.33
C ALA A 252 -0.81 -5.82 21.63
N GLY A 253 -0.93 -4.58 22.12
CA GLY A 253 -1.79 -3.56 21.52
C GLY A 253 -1.15 -2.73 20.41
N ASN A 254 0.18 -2.85 20.21
CA ASN A 254 0.94 -1.96 19.34
C ASN A 254 0.76 -2.33 17.86
N GLY A 255 0.55 -1.31 17.03
CA GLY A 255 0.77 -1.34 15.59
C GLY A 255 2.18 -0.90 15.24
N GLY A 256 2.43 -0.56 13.94
CA GLY A 256 3.75 -0.17 13.47
C GLY A 256 4.30 1.08 14.15
N ASP A 257 3.50 2.15 14.20
CA ASP A 257 3.93 3.44 14.75
C ASP A 257 4.29 3.33 16.24
N ALA A 258 3.45 2.64 17.03
CA ALA A 258 3.71 2.44 18.45
C ALA A 258 4.95 1.57 18.71
N SER A 259 5.22 0.60 17.82
CA SER A 259 6.43 -0.24 17.90
C SER A 259 7.70 0.57 17.63
N VAL A 260 7.69 1.40 16.58
CA VAL A 260 8.83 2.28 16.25
C VAL A 260 9.01 3.36 17.32
N GLU A 261 7.93 3.84 17.94
CA GLU A 261 8.00 4.83 19.02
C GLU A 261 8.76 4.31 20.25
N GLN A 262 8.63 3.03 20.62
CA GLN A 262 9.42 2.45 21.72
C GLN A 262 10.93 2.49 21.39
N PHE A 263 11.29 2.26 20.14
CA PHE A 263 12.67 2.37 19.68
C PHE A 263 13.18 3.82 19.70
N ARG A 264 12.40 4.75 19.18
CA ARG A 264 12.68 6.20 19.18
C ARG A 264 12.86 6.73 20.60
N ALA A 265 12.03 6.29 21.53
CA ALA A 265 12.11 6.66 22.93
C ALA A 265 13.32 6.05 23.67
N GLY A 266 14.13 5.23 22.99
CA GLY A 266 15.27 4.53 23.60
C GLY A 266 14.90 3.38 24.53
N LYS A 267 13.63 2.94 24.50
CA LYS A 267 13.10 1.86 25.35
C LYS A 267 13.26 0.46 24.73
N ALA A 268 13.60 0.37 23.45
CA ALA A 268 13.80 -0.87 22.75
C ALA A 268 15.16 -0.90 22.04
N ALA A 269 15.83 -2.04 22.05
CA ALA A 269 17.10 -2.25 21.37
C ALA A 269 16.95 -2.54 19.87
N MET A 270 15.84 -3.13 19.48
CA MET A 270 15.49 -3.41 18.08
C MET A 270 14.03 -3.05 17.80
N THR A 271 13.72 -2.81 16.53
CA THR A 271 12.35 -2.73 16.01
C THR A 271 12.32 -3.05 14.50
N ILE A 272 11.17 -3.44 13.98
CA ILE A 272 10.94 -3.55 12.55
C ILE A 272 10.30 -2.25 12.10
N GLY A 273 11.00 -1.49 11.25
CA GLY A 273 10.57 -0.17 10.78
C GLY A 273 10.74 -0.01 9.27
N GLY A 274 10.04 0.95 8.68
CA GLY A 274 10.15 1.29 7.26
C GLY A 274 11.23 2.33 6.99
N ASP A 275 11.61 2.46 5.69
CA ASP A 275 12.44 3.53 5.17
C ASP A 275 11.90 4.92 5.56
N PHE A 276 10.58 5.07 5.55
CA PHE A 276 9.84 6.28 5.93
C PHE A 276 9.97 6.66 7.42
N ASN A 277 10.44 5.76 8.29
CA ASN A 277 10.63 6.07 9.70
C ASN A 277 11.94 6.82 10.00
N ARG A 278 12.89 6.87 9.04
CA ARG A 278 14.22 7.46 9.24
C ARG A 278 14.17 8.84 9.88
N LYS A 279 13.45 9.78 9.28
CA LYS A 279 13.41 11.18 9.77
C LYS A 279 12.92 11.28 11.20
N SER A 280 11.97 10.43 11.58
CA SER A 280 11.44 10.40 12.94
C SER A 280 12.41 9.76 13.92
N VAL A 281 13.22 8.77 13.49
CA VAL A 281 14.27 8.17 14.31
C VAL A 281 15.46 9.13 14.46
N ASP A 282 15.88 9.81 13.39
CA ASP A 282 16.95 10.81 13.42
C ASP A 282 16.62 12.02 14.31
N ALA A 283 15.33 12.30 14.53
CA ALA A 283 14.85 13.36 15.44
C ALA A 283 14.55 12.85 16.87
N SER A 284 15.08 11.68 17.26
CA SER A 284 14.73 11.01 18.53
C SER A 284 15.96 10.73 19.41
N SER A 285 15.76 10.11 20.58
CA SER A 285 16.83 9.68 21.47
C SER A 285 17.74 8.58 20.87
N ALA A 286 17.30 7.92 19.79
CA ALA A 286 18.07 6.93 19.05
C ALA A 286 18.99 7.57 17.98
N ALA A 287 18.91 8.88 17.75
CA ALA A 287 19.70 9.59 16.74
C ALA A 287 21.20 9.28 16.85
N GLY A 288 21.82 8.90 15.74
CA GLY A 288 23.26 8.57 15.68
C GLY A 288 23.67 7.28 16.41
N LYS A 289 22.72 6.55 17.01
CA LYS A 289 22.97 5.34 17.81
C LYS A 289 22.27 4.11 17.23
N TYR A 290 21.97 4.11 15.96
CA TYR A 290 21.28 2.98 15.32
C TYR A 290 21.87 2.69 13.94
N ALA A 291 21.60 1.48 13.49
CA ALA A 291 21.79 1.08 12.10
C ALA A 291 20.61 0.21 11.66
N VAL A 292 20.55 -0.05 10.36
CA VAL A 292 19.49 -0.83 9.74
C VAL A 292 20.12 -1.96 8.94
N VAL A 293 19.54 -3.15 9.01
CA VAL A 293 19.89 -4.29 8.16
C VAL A 293 18.61 -4.86 7.54
N PRO A 294 18.68 -5.52 6.37
CA PRO A 294 17.53 -6.25 5.86
C PRO A 294 16.97 -7.19 6.94
N LEU A 295 15.66 -7.38 6.97
CA LEU A 295 15.08 -8.41 7.83
C LEU A 295 15.62 -9.77 7.36
N PRO A 296 16.37 -10.52 8.20
CA PRO A 296 16.98 -11.76 7.76
C PRO A 296 15.92 -12.80 7.41
N GLY A 297 16.25 -13.71 6.52
CA GLY A 297 15.39 -14.83 6.16
C GLY A 297 15.55 -16.03 7.09
N LYS A 298 15.08 -17.19 6.63
CA LYS A 298 15.15 -18.45 7.39
C LYS A 298 16.57 -18.96 7.58
N THR A 299 17.46 -18.72 6.62
CA THR A 299 18.87 -19.15 6.63
C THR A 299 19.80 -17.96 6.59
N ALA A 300 20.99 -18.09 7.18
CA ALA A 300 21.99 -17.03 7.17
C ALA A 300 22.31 -16.57 5.73
N GLY A 301 22.38 -15.26 5.53
CA GLY A 301 22.61 -14.64 4.23
C GLY A 301 21.35 -14.50 3.35
N SER A 302 20.23 -15.12 3.71
CA SER A 302 18.94 -14.87 3.03
C SER A 302 18.23 -13.67 3.63
N ILE A 303 17.36 -13.03 2.82
CA ILE A 303 16.51 -11.90 3.22
C ILE A 303 15.06 -12.38 3.20
N ALA A 304 14.29 -12.05 4.24
CA ALA A 304 12.88 -12.37 4.29
C ALA A 304 12.10 -11.57 3.21
N PRO A 305 11.16 -12.20 2.49
CA PRO A 305 10.30 -11.47 1.56
C PRO A 305 9.55 -10.36 2.29
N ALA A 306 9.65 -9.11 1.80
CA ALA A 306 8.98 -7.99 2.41
C ALA A 306 7.62 -7.71 1.79
N PHE A 307 6.73 -7.12 2.57
CA PHE A 307 5.53 -6.51 2.04
C PHE A 307 5.90 -5.19 1.32
N ALA A 308 5.59 -5.11 0.03
CA ALA A 308 5.78 -3.90 -0.77
C ALA A 308 4.55 -3.00 -0.65
N GLY A 309 4.45 -2.25 0.43
CA GLY A 309 3.45 -1.19 0.59
C GLY A 309 3.82 0.03 -0.23
N GLY A 310 2.82 0.85 -0.57
CA GLY A 310 3.10 2.10 -1.29
C GLY A 310 1.83 2.77 -1.78
N ASN A 311 2.01 3.95 -2.35
CA ASN A 311 0.91 4.72 -2.91
C ASN A 311 1.02 4.80 -4.43
N LEU A 312 -0.14 4.82 -5.04
CA LEU A 312 -0.35 4.94 -6.47
C LEU A 312 -0.99 6.30 -6.76
N LEU A 313 -0.74 6.81 -7.95
CA LEU A 313 -1.52 7.90 -8.54
C LEU A 313 -2.40 7.30 -9.63
N GLY A 314 -3.69 7.56 -9.60
CA GLY A 314 -4.63 7.04 -10.57
C GLY A 314 -5.55 8.13 -11.13
N VAL A 315 -6.09 7.85 -12.31
CA VAL A 315 -7.04 8.71 -13.02
C VAL A 315 -8.46 8.25 -12.72
N MET A 316 -9.29 9.14 -12.21
CA MET A 316 -10.68 8.82 -11.87
C MET A 316 -11.49 8.56 -13.15
N LYS A 317 -12.35 7.53 -13.10
CA LYS A 317 -13.13 7.09 -14.27
C LYS A 317 -14.10 8.16 -14.80
N GLY A 318 -14.59 9.03 -13.91
CA GLY A 318 -15.56 10.08 -14.26
C GLY A 318 -14.94 11.38 -14.78
N THR A 319 -13.60 11.46 -14.90
CA THR A 319 -12.94 12.68 -15.38
C THR A 319 -13.32 13.00 -16.83
N GLN A 320 -13.53 14.27 -17.11
CA GLN A 320 -13.71 14.80 -18.47
C GLN A 320 -12.40 15.32 -19.07
N ARG A 321 -11.29 15.23 -18.33
CA ARG A 321 -9.94 15.68 -18.70
C ARG A 321 -8.96 14.52 -18.69
N LYS A 322 -9.32 13.43 -19.37
CA LYS A 322 -8.59 12.16 -19.29
C LYS A 322 -7.14 12.31 -19.74
N THR A 323 -6.88 13.01 -20.85
CA THR A 323 -5.51 13.24 -21.33
C THR A 323 -4.71 14.06 -20.33
N LEU A 324 -5.24 15.20 -19.86
CA LEU A 324 -4.56 16.04 -18.87
C LEU A 324 -4.31 15.29 -17.55
N ALA A 325 -5.27 14.50 -17.09
CA ALA A 325 -5.13 13.70 -15.88
C ALA A 325 -4.03 12.64 -16.02
N ASN A 326 -3.96 11.95 -17.17
CA ASN A 326 -2.89 10.99 -17.45
C ASN A 326 -1.51 11.66 -17.49
N GLU A 327 -1.37 12.76 -18.21
CA GLU A 327 -0.11 13.49 -18.34
C GLU A 327 0.36 14.06 -17.00
N PHE A 328 -0.54 14.62 -16.19
CA PHE A 328 -0.21 15.07 -14.83
C PHE A 328 0.19 13.91 -13.91
N THR A 329 -0.50 12.78 -13.99
CA THR A 329 -0.19 11.56 -13.24
C THR A 329 1.24 11.08 -13.59
N GLN A 330 1.57 10.98 -14.89
CA GLN A 330 2.89 10.58 -15.36
C GLN A 330 3.97 11.60 -14.98
N LEU A 331 3.68 12.90 -15.06
CA LEU A 331 4.62 13.94 -14.64
C LEU A 331 4.93 13.84 -13.15
N LEU A 332 3.90 13.79 -12.29
CA LEU A 332 4.07 13.76 -10.84
C LEU A 332 4.73 12.44 -10.38
N ALA A 333 4.47 11.33 -11.07
CA ALA A 333 5.07 10.03 -10.82
C ALA A 333 6.41 9.83 -11.57
N SER A 334 6.91 10.80 -12.34
CA SER A 334 8.16 10.66 -13.11
C SER A 334 9.39 10.48 -12.22
N LYS A 335 10.46 9.95 -12.79
CA LYS A 335 11.77 9.79 -12.13
C LYS A 335 12.23 11.08 -11.45
N LYS A 336 12.10 12.23 -12.16
CA LYS A 336 12.43 13.56 -11.65
C LYS A 336 11.69 13.86 -10.35
N TYR A 337 10.37 13.67 -10.34
CA TYR A 337 9.57 14.05 -9.19
C TYR A 337 9.62 13.01 -8.08
N GLN A 338 9.82 11.74 -8.37
CA GLN A 338 10.08 10.73 -7.33
C GLN A 338 11.43 10.95 -6.64
N GLN A 339 12.49 11.37 -7.37
CA GLN A 339 13.75 11.73 -6.76
C GLN A 339 13.62 12.96 -5.84
N LYS A 340 12.86 13.98 -6.26
CA LYS A 340 12.56 15.15 -5.43
C LYS A 340 11.72 14.76 -4.19
N MET A 341 10.75 13.88 -4.36
CA MET A 341 9.92 13.37 -3.27
C MET A 341 10.76 12.57 -2.27
N TYR A 342 11.70 11.75 -2.75
CA TYR A 342 12.68 11.10 -1.88
C TYR A 342 13.48 12.11 -1.04
N THR A 343 14.07 13.13 -1.69
CA THR A 343 14.82 14.16 -0.99
C THR A 343 13.97 14.90 0.05
N ALA A 344 12.72 15.22 -0.29
CA ALA A 344 11.81 15.98 0.55
C ALA A 344 11.22 15.14 1.71
N MET A 345 10.79 13.90 1.43
CA MET A 345 10.00 13.08 2.34
C MET A 345 10.71 11.81 2.82
N GLY A 346 11.71 11.31 2.07
CA GLY A 346 12.36 10.03 2.33
C GLY A 346 11.66 8.83 1.70
N ASN A 347 10.62 9.04 0.89
CA ASN A 347 9.87 7.98 0.23
C ASN A 347 10.71 7.29 -0.85
N LEU A 348 10.82 5.96 -0.81
CA LEU A 348 11.58 5.22 -1.81
C LEU A 348 10.96 5.33 -3.21
N PRO A 349 11.77 5.66 -4.23
CA PRO A 349 11.33 5.68 -5.62
C PRO A 349 10.91 4.29 -6.10
N THR A 350 10.14 4.25 -7.19
CA THR A 350 9.62 3.01 -7.78
C THR A 350 10.35 2.59 -9.06
N PHE A 351 11.34 3.36 -9.49
CA PHE A 351 12.18 3.08 -10.66
C PHE A 351 13.51 2.44 -10.26
N THR A 352 13.92 1.41 -10.97
CA THR A 352 15.14 0.62 -10.67
C THR A 352 16.41 1.48 -10.66
N ASP A 353 16.57 2.35 -11.66
CA ASP A 353 17.73 3.23 -11.79
C ASP A 353 17.75 4.35 -10.74
N VAL A 354 16.59 4.92 -10.42
CA VAL A 354 16.48 5.95 -9.38
C VAL A 354 16.72 5.34 -8.00
N GLN A 355 16.20 4.12 -7.73
CA GLN A 355 16.50 3.39 -6.48
C GLN A 355 18.01 3.18 -6.31
N LYS A 356 18.69 2.76 -7.40
CA LYS A 356 20.14 2.60 -7.38
C LYS A 356 20.83 3.93 -7.07
N GLN A 357 20.46 4.99 -7.77
CA GLN A 357 21.05 6.31 -7.60
C GLN A 357 20.91 6.83 -6.15
N VAL A 358 19.71 6.72 -5.56
CA VAL A 358 19.50 7.20 -4.18
C VAL A 358 20.23 6.32 -3.16
N ALA A 359 20.33 5.01 -3.38
CA ALA A 359 21.05 4.10 -2.50
C ALA A 359 22.59 4.28 -2.58
N ASP A 360 23.12 4.62 -3.77
CA ASP A 360 24.54 4.93 -3.92
C ASP A 360 24.90 6.24 -3.18
N ALA A 361 24.01 7.22 -3.21
CA ALA A 361 24.18 8.51 -2.53
C ALA A 361 23.91 8.44 -1.01
N ASP A 362 23.07 7.52 -0.56
CA ASP A 362 22.65 7.40 0.82
C ASP A 362 22.67 5.93 1.30
N LYS A 363 23.72 5.58 1.99
CA LYS A 363 23.95 4.21 2.50
C LYS A 363 22.87 3.71 3.46
N PHE A 364 22.09 4.61 4.05
CA PHE A 364 20.94 4.23 4.86
C PHE A 364 19.91 3.41 4.07
N LEU A 365 19.76 3.66 2.76
CA LEU A 365 18.80 2.98 1.91
C LEU A 365 19.23 1.59 1.44
N GLU A 366 20.52 1.27 1.56
CA GLU A 366 21.07 -0.01 1.09
C GLU A 366 20.30 -1.25 1.63
N PRO A 367 19.96 -1.33 2.93
CA PRO A 367 19.16 -2.45 3.45
C PRO A 367 17.77 -2.57 2.80
N PHE A 368 17.11 -1.44 2.56
CA PHE A 368 15.77 -1.42 1.98
C PHE A 368 15.79 -1.78 0.49
N THR A 369 16.76 -1.26 -0.27
CA THR A 369 16.90 -1.60 -1.69
C THR A 369 17.31 -3.06 -1.88
N LYS A 370 18.21 -3.61 -1.02
CA LYS A 370 18.50 -5.06 -0.98
C LYS A 370 17.26 -5.89 -0.69
N THR A 371 16.41 -5.43 0.21
CA THR A 371 15.14 -6.10 0.53
C THR A 371 14.20 -6.13 -0.67
N LEU A 372 14.07 -5.01 -1.40
CA LEU A 372 13.28 -4.96 -2.65
C LEU A 372 13.83 -5.90 -3.73
N GLN A 373 15.16 -5.95 -3.88
CA GLN A 373 15.84 -6.80 -4.86
C GLN A 373 15.75 -8.30 -4.52
N ALA A 374 15.73 -8.65 -3.23
CA ALA A 374 15.58 -10.05 -2.78
C ALA A 374 14.18 -10.62 -3.02
N GLY A 375 13.22 -9.76 -3.28
CA GLY A 375 11.83 -10.12 -3.59
C GLY A 375 10.84 -9.60 -2.56
N THR A 376 9.69 -9.21 -3.08
CA THR A 376 8.57 -8.71 -2.30
C THR A 376 7.35 -9.58 -2.51
N LYS A 377 6.48 -9.62 -1.51
CA LYS A 377 5.15 -10.20 -1.61
C LYS A 377 4.09 -9.14 -1.32
N PHE A 378 2.89 -9.44 -1.77
CA PHE A 378 1.77 -8.53 -1.62
C PHE A 378 0.56 -9.25 -1.02
N VAL A 379 -0.38 -8.48 -0.52
CA VAL A 379 -1.67 -9.00 -0.05
C VAL A 379 -2.55 -9.41 -1.23
N PRO A 380 -3.58 -10.26 -1.04
CA PRO A 380 -4.48 -10.64 -2.13
C PRO A 380 -5.07 -9.43 -2.87
N VAL A 381 -4.87 -9.36 -4.17
CA VAL A 381 -5.43 -8.30 -5.03
C VAL A 381 -6.86 -8.67 -5.39
N THR A 382 -7.79 -8.41 -4.49
CA THR A 382 -9.22 -8.71 -4.62
C THR A 382 -10.04 -7.67 -3.86
N PRO A 383 -11.26 -7.33 -4.33
CA PRO A 383 -12.17 -6.44 -3.60
C PRO A 383 -12.48 -6.91 -2.16
N ALA A 384 -12.48 -8.22 -1.94
CA ALA A 384 -12.69 -8.82 -0.62
C ALA A 384 -11.59 -8.41 0.39
N TRP A 385 -10.38 -8.05 -0.08
CA TRP A 385 -9.30 -7.66 0.81
C TRP A 385 -9.65 -6.42 1.65
N ALA A 386 -10.31 -5.44 1.04
CA ALA A 386 -10.75 -4.23 1.76
C ALA A 386 -11.66 -4.57 2.95
N LYS A 387 -12.52 -5.59 2.80
CA LYS A 387 -13.39 -6.08 3.87
C LYS A 387 -12.59 -6.80 4.97
N ILE A 388 -11.62 -7.64 4.59
CA ILE A 388 -10.73 -8.35 5.51
C ILE A 388 -9.90 -7.34 6.33
N GLU A 389 -9.36 -6.32 5.67
CA GLU A 389 -8.58 -5.26 6.29
C GLU A 389 -9.44 -4.40 7.24
N ALA A 390 -10.63 -3.97 6.81
CA ALA A 390 -11.56 -3.19 7.62
C ALA A 390 -12.02 -3.93 8.89
N GLN A 391 -12.15 -5.26 8.81
CA GLN A 391 -12.45 -6.12 9.94
C GLN A 391 -11.24 -6.46 10.82
N THR A 392 -10.05 -5.95 10.45
CA THR A 392 -8.79 -6.20 11.16
C THR A 392 -8.50 -7.69 11.42
N VAL A 393 -8.88 -8.58 10.47
CA VAL A 393 -8.87 -10.04 10.68
C VAL A 393 -7.48 -10.53 11.10
N LEU A 394 -6.45 -10.22 10.32
CA LEU A 394 -5.09 -10.69 10.60
C LEU A 394 -4.41 -10.00 11.81
N PRO A 395 -4.54 -8.69 12.02
CA PRO A 395 -4.09 -8.06 13.26
C PRO A 395 -4.75 -8.64 14.51
N THR A 396 -6.05 -8.94 14.46
CA THR A 396 -6.78 -9.56 15.58
C THR A 396 -6.26 -10.98 15.84
N MET A 397 -6.05 -11.78 14.79
CA MET A 397 -5.45 -13.12 14.90
C MET A 397 -4.12 -13.10 15.65
N ILE A 398 -3.21 -12.19 15.27
CA ILE A 398 -1.90 -12.06 15.94
C ILE A 398 -2.10 -11.64 17.40
N GLN A 399 -2.95 -10.65 17.66
CA GLN A 399 -3.22 -10.15 19.01
C GLN A 399 -3.81 -11.23 19.93
N GLU A 400 -4.73 -12.04 19.45
CA GLU A 400 -5.33 -13.16 20.22
C GLU A 400 -4.28 -14.17 20.64
N VAL A 401 -3.28 -14.46 19.78
CA VAL A 401 -2.17 -15.35 20.12
C VAL A 401 -1.27 -14.74 21.19
N VAL A 402 -0.85 -13.48 21.02
CA VAL A 402 0.11 -12.86 21.97
C VAL A 402 -0.52 -12.55 23.33
N THR A 403 -1.84 -12.37 23.40
CA THR A 403 -2.57 -12.21 24.68
C THR A 403 -2.94 -13.53 25.35
N GLY A 404 -2.71 -14.66 24.66
CA GLY A 404 -3.13 -15.98 25.15
C GLY A 404 -4.63 -16.23 25.07
N ALA A 405 -5.39 -15.34 24.41
CA ALA A 405 -6.84 -15.51 24.20
C ALA A 405 -7.15 -16.74 23.34
N LYS A 406 -6.28 -17.04 22.39
CA LYS A 406 -6.31 -18.25 21.55
C LYS A 406 -4.90 -18.79 21.32
N ASN A 407 -4.79 -20.09 21.09
CA ASN A 407 -3.56 -20.67 20.56
C ASN A 407 -3.45 -20.39 19.05
N VAL A 408 -2.29 -20.63 18.47
CA VAL A 408 -2.01 -20.38 17.04
C VAL A 408 -2.99 -21.13 16.14
N ASP A 409 -3.29 -22.40 16.44
CA ASP A 409 -4.19 -23.23 15.63
C ASP A 409 -5.60 -22.64 15.57
N THR A 410 -6.16 -22.28 16.71
CA THR A 410 -7.50 -21.71 16.78
C THR A 410 -7.57 -20.33 16.14
N ALA A 411 -6.59 -19.45 16.44
CA ALA A 411 -6.58 -18.10 15.91
C ALA A 411 -6.45 -18.08 14.37
N THR A 412 -5.56 -18.91 13.80
CA THR A 412 -5.38 -19.00 12.35
C THR A 412 -6.58 -19.65 11.65
N ALA A 413 -7.22 -20.66 12.25
CA ALA A 413 -8.42 -21.28 11.69
C ALA A 413 -9.60 -20.31 11.66
N ASP A 414 -9.81 -19.52 12.71
CA ASP A 414 -10.86 -18.50 12.77
C ASP A 414 -10.61 -17.38 11.75
N ALA A 415 -9.35 -16.95 11.62
CA ALA A 415 -8.96 -15.98 10.59
C ALA A 415 -9.21 -16.51 9.18
N ALA A 416 -8.80 -17.76 8.88
CA ALA A 416 -9.03 -18.40 7.60
C ALA A 416 -10.51 -18.52 7.27
N LYS A 417 -11.34 -18.89 8.24
CA LYS A 417 -12.80 -18.95 8.09
C LYS A 417 -13.38 -17.59 7.72
N THR A 418 -12.97 -16.54 8.42
CA THR A 418 -13.44 -15.16 8.17
C THR A 418 -13.00 -14.65 6.79
N MET A 419 -11.75 -14.92 6.42
CA MET A 419 -11.22 -14.56 5.10
C MET A 419 -11.96 -15.28 3.97
N ASN A 420 -12.21 -16.58 4.11
CA ASN A 420 -12.95 -17.37 3.11
C ASN A 420 -14.39 -16.88 2.95
N ALA A 421 -15.05 -16.48 4.04
CA ALA A 421 -16.38 -15.86 3.97
C ALA A 421 -16.34 -14.51 3.20
N ALA A 422 -15.27 -13.73 3.32
CA ALA A 422 -15.09 -12.50 2.56
C ALA A 422 -14.78 -12.77 1.08
N PHE A 423 -13.98 -13.79 0.75
CA PHE A 423 -13.63 -14.15 -0.63
C PHE A 423 -14.83 -14.71 -1.43
N THR A 424 -15.86 -15.20 -0.74
CA THR A 424 -17.07 -15.77 -1.38
C THR A 424 -18.28 -14.84 -1.39
N SER A 425 -18.17 -13.63 -0.84
CA SER A 425 -19.27 -12.65 -0.69
C SER A 425 -19.31 -11.56 -1.81
#